data_51b8b54583ac0976b8df5077c53bb405
#
_entry.id   51b8b54583ac0976b8df5077c53bb405
#
_cell.length_a   1.000
_cell.length_b   1.000
_cell.length_c   1.000
_cell.angle_alpha   90.00
_cell.angle_beta   90.00
_cell.angle_gamma   90.00
#
_symmetry.space_group_name_H-M   'P 1'
#
loop_
_entity.id
_entity.type
_entity.pdbx_description
1 polymer ?
#
loop_
_entity_poly.entity_id
_entity_poly.type
_entity_poly.pdbx_seq_one_letter_code
_entity_poly.pdbx_strand_id
1 'polypeptide(L)'
;MTIAPAKAGWRFRQPSVIPGFGLTLGFSLAYLTLIILIPLSGLIWRSAALGWTDFWAIVTDRRTINALEISFGTAFIAAAVNVVFGTLVAWVLVRYRFPGRRVVDAMVDLPFALPTAVAGIALTTLYAPNGWIGHLLAPLGIKVAYTPLGIVVALVFIGLPFVVRTVQPIMEEIDKEVEEAAATLGANRFQITTRILFPGLAPAIITGFSLAFARGVGEYGSVIFIAGNLPYKSEIAPLLIVIRLEEYNYPAATAIAAIMLLLSFVMLLVINLAQSWSRKRYG
;
A
#
# COMPACT_ATOMS: atom_id res chain seq x y z
N MET A 1 15.65 52.77 -6.82
CA MET A 1 15.60 52.37 -5.40
C MET A 1 15.18 50.92 -5.37
N THR A 2 16.16 50.01 -5.45
CA THR A 2 15.92 48.53 -5.54
C THR A 2 15.80 47.99 -4.12
N ILE A 3 14.59 47.61 -3.76
CA ILE A 3 14.30 46.94 -2.50
C ILE A 3 14.83 45.50 -2.61
N ALA A 4 15.92 45.19 -1.92
CA ALA A 4 16.45 43.85 -1.82
C ALA A 4 15.41 42.92 -1.12
N PRO A 5 15.18 41.70 -1.61
CA PRO A 5 14.26 40.77 -0.94
C PRO A 5 14.84 40.38 0.42
N ALA A 6 14.10 40.65 1.48
CA ALA A 6 14.44 40.25 2.83
C ALA A 6 14.60 38.71 2.86
N LYS A 7 15.77 38.23 3.30
CA LYS A 7 16.01 36.78 3.55
C LYS A 7 14.94 36.28 4.52
N ALA A 8 14.06 35.42 4.04
CA ALA A 8 13.08 34.74 4.86
C ALA A 8 13.82 33.86 5.88
N GLY A 9 14.04 34.38 7.09
CA GLY A 9 14.56 33.62 8.20
C GLY A 9 13.57 32.45 8.51
N TRP A 10 14.12 31.30 8.80
CA TRP A 10 13.34 30.11 9.19
C TRP A 10 12.48 30.46 10.42
N ARG A 11 11.18 30.68 10.22
CA ARG A 11 10.24 30.96 11.31
C ARG A 11 9.51 29.67 11.65
N PHE A 12 9.68 29.19 12.87
CA PHE A 12 8.99 28.02 13.42
C PHE A 12 7.45 28.14 13.37
N ARG A 13 6.95 29.38 13.24
CA ARG A 13 5.51 29.67 13.15
C ARG A 13 5.25 30.71 12.07
N GLN A 14 4.43 30.36 11.08
CA GLN A 14 3.86 31.35 10.17
C GLN A 14 2.64 32.01 10.83
N PRO A 15 2.40 33.32 10.65
CA PRO A 15 1.20 33.97 11.18
C PRO A 15 -0.04 33.33 10.54
N SER A 16 -0.96 32.88 11.40
CA SER A 16 -2.25 32.29 10.99
C SER A 16 -3.36 33.21 11.48
N VAL A 17 -4.42 33.35 10.69
CA VAL A 17 -5.63 34.10 11.03
C VAL A 17 -6.39 33.43 12.19
N ILE A 18 -6.24 32.11 12.35
CA ILE A 18 -6.92 31.35 13.41
C ILE A 18 -5.97 31.23 14.63
N PRO A 19 -6.32 31.82 15.79
CA PRO A 19 -5.53 31.65 17.00
C PRO A 19 -5.69 30.24 17.55
N GLY A 20 -4.65 29.69 18.22
CA GLY A 20 -4.74 28.38 18.89
C GLY A 20 -3.69 27.37 18.47
N PHE A 21 -2.73 27.73 17.61
CA PHE A 21 -1.67 26.81 17.13
C PHE A 21 -0.99 26.00 18.25
N GLY A 22 -0.66 26.64 19.37
CA GLY A 22 0.01 25.96 20.48
C GLY A 22 -0.87 24.87 21.14
N LEU A 23 -2.17 25.15 21.32
CA LEU A 23 -3.12 24.19 21.88
C LEU A 23 -3.38 23.04 20.92
N THR A 24 -3.64 23.32 19.64
CA THR A 24 -3.90 22.29 18.64
C THR A 24 -2.68 21.41 18.41
N LEU A 25 -1.49 21.99 18.31
CA LEU A 25 -0.26 21.21 18.19
C LEU A 25 0.00 20.37 19.42
N GLY A 26 -0.13 20.94 20.63
CA GLY A 26 0.05 20.21 21.89
C GLY A 26 -0.90 19.03 22.02
N PHE A 27 -2.18 19.23 21.74
CA PHE A 27 -3.17 18.16 21.76
C PHE A 27 -2.89 17.09 20.70
N SER A 28 -2.56 17.47 19.47
CA SER A 28 -2.22 16.53 18.41
C SER A 28 -0.99 15.69 18.74
N LEU A 29 0.07 16.33 19.26
CA LEU A 29 1.28 15.62 19.69
C LEU A 29 1.01 14.69 20.88
N ALA A 30 0.24 15.14 21.86
CA ALA A 30 -0.14 14.31 23.01
C ALA A 30 -0.95 13.08 22.56
N TYR A 31 -1.92 13.27 21.66
CA TYR A 31 -2.72 12.19 21.09
C TYR A 31 -1.86 11.18 20.31
N LEU A 32 -1.02 11.67 19.40
CA LEU A 32 -0.11 10.82 18.62
C LEU A 32 0.88 10.07 19.52
N THR A 33 1.41 10.74 20.53
CA THR A 33 2.32 10.11 21.50
C THR A 33 1.62 8.99 22.25
N LEU A 34 0.45 9.24 22.79
CA LEU A 34 -0.30 8.29 23.61
C LEU A 34 -0.75 7.07 22.79
N ILE A 35 -1.28 7.29 21.60
CA ILE A 35 -1.91 6.23 20.79
C ILE A 35 -0.91 5.49 19.92
N ILE A 36 0.14 6.15 19.43
CA ILE A 36 1.07 5.57 18.47
C ILE A 36 2.46 5.36 19.10
N LEU A 37 3.08 6.41 19.63
CA LEU A 37 4.47 6.32 20.08
C LEU A 37 4.67 5.43 21.31
N ILE A 38 3.75 5.48 22.29
CA ILE A 38 3.86 4.64 23.51
C ILE A 38 3.76 3.15 23.15
N PRO A 39 2.73 2.64 22.42
CA PRO A 39 2.67 1.23 22.03
C PRO A 39 3.88 0.79 21.20
N LEU A 40 4.32 1.62 20.22
CA LEU A 40 5.51 1.30 19.41
C LEU A 40 6.80 1.27 20.24
N SER A 41 6.96 2.19 21.20
CA SER A 41 8.11 2.20 22.10
C SER A 41 8.15 0.95 22.98
N GLY A 42 6.98 0.45 23.42
CA GLY A 42 6.83 -0.80 24.15
C GLY A 42 7.32 -2.03 23.35
N LEU A 43 7.00 -2.06 22.04
CA LEU A 43 7.50 -3.11 21.15
C LEU A 43 9.03 -3.05 21.02
N ILE A 44 9.58 -1.86 20.76
CA ILE A 44 11.03 -1.65 20.62
C ILE A 44 11.75 -1.99 21.93
N TRP A 45 11.22 -1.56 23.07
CA TRP A 45 11.78 -1.84 24.39
C TRP A 45 11.86 -3.35 24.67
N ARG A 46 10.77 -4.07 24.41
CA ARG A 46 10.72 -5.52 24.58
C ARG A 46 11.67 -6.25 23.64
N SER A 47 11.80 -5.82 22.39
CA SER A 47 12.76 -6.38 21.45
C SER A 47 14.21 -6.11 21.86
N ALA A 48 14.51 -4.91 22.36
CA ALA A 48 15.84 -4.56 22.85
C ALA A 48 16.25 -5.35 24.12
N ALA A 49 15.27 -5.71 24.96
CA ALA A 49 15.50 -6.50 26.17
C ALA A 49 15.92 -7.96 25.89
N LEU A 50 15.71 -8.47 24.64
CA LEU A 50 16.13 -9.81 24.22
C LEU A 50 17.67 -9.98 24.15
N GLY A 51 18.41 -8.88 24.03
CA GLY A 51 19.81 -8.94 23.68
C GLY A 51 20.06 -9.11 22.17
N TRP A 52 21.22 -8.66 21.74
CA TRP A 52 21.57 -8.58 20.31
C TRP A 52 21.66 -9.95 19.64
N THR A 53 22.24 -10.93 20.30
CA THR A 53 22.43 -12.29 19.79
C THR A 53 21.09 -13.01 19.56
N ASP A 54 20.22 -12.98 20.55
CA ASP A 54 18.93 -13.68 20.48
C ASP A 54 17.99 -13.02 19.49
N PHE A 55 18.00 -11.69 19.43
CA PHE A 55 17.24 -10.94 18.43
C PHE A 55 17.63 -11.37 17.00
N TRP A 56 18.93 -11.37 16.69
CA TRP A 56 19.41 -11.76 15.37
C TRP A 56 19.21 -13.25 15.09
N ALA A 57 19.32 -14.12 16.06
CA ALA A 57 19.00 -15.53 15.88
C ALA A 57 17.55 -15.75 15.43
N ILE A 58 16.60 -15.03 16.02
CA ILE A 58 15.19 -15.08 15.65
C ILE A 58 14.95 -14.47 14.26
N VAL A 59 15.53 -13.31 13.98
CA VAL A 59 15.31 -12.58 12.73
C VAL A 59 15.93 -13.32 11.54
N THR A 60 17.09 -13.93 11.72
CA THR A 60 17.79 -14.70 10.69
C THR A 60 17.34 -16.15 10.59
N ASP A 61 16.40 -16.58 11.44
CA ASP A 61 15.78 -17.90 11.28
C ASP A 61 15.14 -18.05 9.91
N ARG A 62 15.36 -19.18 9.27
CA ARG A 62 14.91 -19.45 7.91
C ARG A 62 13.40 -19.29 7.73
N ARG A 63 12.60 -19.65 8.74
CA ARG A 63 11.15 -19.49 8.69
C ARG A 63 10.74 -18.00 8.73
N THR A 64 11.41 -17.21 9.58
CA THR A 64 11.18 -15.77 9.68
C THR A 64 11.55 -15.05 8.38
N ILE A 65 12.74 -15.32 7.82
CA ILE A 65 13.16 -14.71 6.55
C ILE A 65 12.16 -15.04 5.45
N ASN A 66 11.79 -16.31 5.31
CA ASN A 66 10.85 -16.74 4.27
C ASN A 66 9.47 -16.08 4.43
N ALA A 67 8.96 -15.97 5.67
CA ALA A 67 7.69 -15.30 5.94
C ALA A 67 7.74 -13.79 5.61
N LEU A 68 8.86 -13.13 5.87
CA LEU A 68 9.09 -11.74 5.47
C LEU A 68 9.18 -11.59 3.95
N GLU A 69 9.94 -12.45 3.26
CA GLU A 69 10.04 -12.45 1.79
C GLU A 69 8.67 -12.65 1.14
N ILE A 70 7.86 -13.59 1.62
CA ILE A 70 6.50 -13.80 1.12
C ILE A 70 5.64 -12.56 1.36
N SER A 71 5.64 -12.00 2.58
CA SER A 71 4.82 -10.83 2.89
C SER A 71 5.17 -9.61 2.03
N PHE A 72 6.45 -9.23 2.00
CA PHE A 72 6.90 -8.07 1.23
C PHE A 72 6.85 -8.32 -0.27
N GLY A 73 7.23 -9.51 -0.72
CA GLY A 73 7.25 -9.88 -2.14
C GLY A 73 5.84 -9.92 -2.74
N THR A 74 4.89 -10.58 -2.07
CA THR A 74 3.50 -10.63 -2.56
C THR A 74 2.81 -9.27 -2.50
N ALA A 75 3.07 -8.47 -1.45
CA ALA A 75 2.57 -7.10 -1.35
C ALA A 75 3.11 -6.20 -2.47
N PHE A 76 4.40 -6.32 -2.80
CA PHE A 76 5.01 -5.59 -3.90
C PHE A 76 4.40 -5.96 -5.25
N ILE A 77 4.27 -7.26 -5.53
CA ILE A 77 3.64 -7.76 -6.76
C ILE A 77 2.20 -7.27 -6.86
N ALA A 78 1.42 -7.40 -5.78
CA ALA A 78 0.04 -6.95 -5.75
C ALA A 78 -0.09 -5.44 -5.98
N ALA A 79 0.75 -4.63 -5.36
CA ALA A 79 0.78 -3.18 -5.55
C ALA A 79 1.16 -2.82 -7.00
N ALA A 80 2.12 -3.51 -7.60
CA ALA A 80 2.50 -3.31 -9.01
C ALA A 80 1.37 -3.67 -9.97
N VAL A 81 0.66 -4.78 -9.72
CA VAL A 81 -0.55 -5.16 -10.48
C VAL A 81 -1.63 -4.09 -10.34
N ASN A 82 -1.85 -3.60 -9.12
CA ASN A 82 -2.82 -2.55 -8.87
C ASN A 82 -2.46 -1.22 -9.54
N VAL A 83 -1.17 -0.88 -9.67
CA VAL A 83 -0.76 0.30 -10.45
C VAL A 83 -1.24 0.20 -11.88
N VAL A 84 -1.05 -0.95 -12.53
CA VAL A 84 -1.47 -1.14 -13.92
C VAL A 84 -2.99 -1.11 -14.03
N PHE A 85 -3.67 -2.02 -13.35
CA PHE A 85 -5.13 -2.17 -13.48
C PHE A 85 -5.90 -1.04 -12.80
N GLY A 86 -5.44 -0.53 -11.65
CA GLY A 86 -6.06 0.59 -10.95
C GLY A 86 -5.98 1.89 -11.75
N THR A 87 -4.83 2.18 -12.39
CA THR A 87 -4.71 3.33 -13.30
C THR A 87 -5.62 3.17 -14.51
N LEU A 88 -5.75 1.95 -15.04
CA LEU A 88 -6.65 1.64 -16.16
C LEU A 88 -8.13 1.84 -15.77
N VAL A 89 -8.52 1.39 -14.58
CA VAL A 89 -9.88 1.60 -14.04
C VAL A 89 -10.13 3.09 -13.82
N ALA A 90 -9.19 3.83 -13.22
CA ALA A 90 -9.30 5.27 -13.05
C ALA A 90 -9.45 5.98 -14.40
N TRP A 91 -8.65 5.57 -15.40
CA TRP A 91 -8.75 6.09 -16.76
C TRP A 91 -10.14 5.90 -17.35
N VAL A 92 -10.69 4.69 -17.27
CA VAL A 92 -12.04 4.38 -17.79
C VAL A 92 -13.10 5.20 -17.07
N LEU A 93 -13.01 5.31 -15.75
CA LEU A 93 -13.96 6.08 -14.95
C LEU A 93 -13.90 7.59 -15.23
N VAL A 94 -12.74 8.15 -15.53
CA VAL A 94 -12.61 9.59 -15.78
C VAL A 94 -12.91 9.96 -17.23
N ARG A 95 -12.35 9.23 -18.18
CA ARG A 95 -12.35 9.63 -19.60
C ARG A 95 -13.57 9.14 -20.39
N TYR A 96 -14.26 8.11 -19.91
CA TYR A 96 -15.40 7.54 -20.63
C TYR A 96 -16.73 7.78 -19.91
N ARG A 97 -17.77 8.02 -20.68
CA ARG A 97 -19.16 8.07 -20.23
C ARG A 97 -19.89 6.84 -20.73
N PHE A 98 -20.36 5.98 -19.82
CA PHE A 98 -21.08 4.77 -20.14
C PHE A 98 -22.18 4.50 -19.11
N PRO A 99 -23.24 3.75 -19.48
CA PRO A 99 -24.26 3.35 -18.53
C PRO A 99 -23.67 2.45 -17.46
N GLY A 100 -24.04 2.67 -16.19
CA GLY A 100 -23.48 1.91 -15.07
C GLY A 100 -22.14 2.42 -14.51
N ARG A 101 -21.56 3.52 -15.02
CA ARG A 101 -20.31 4.10 -14.50
C ARG A 101 -20.33 4.26 -12.97
N ARG A 102 -21.44 4.74 -12.39
CA ARG A 102 -21.59 4.92 -10.95
C ARG A 102 -21.53 3.60 -10.18
N VAL A 103 -22.04 2.54 -10.77
CA VAL A 103 -21.99 1.19 -10.18
C VAL A 103 -20.55 0.67 -10.18
N VAL A 104 -19.85 0.79 -11.30
CA VAL A 104 -18.44 0.40 -11.41
C VAL A 104 -17.58 1.22 -10.44
N ASP A 105 -17.82 2.52 -10.33
CA ASP A 105 -17.13 3.39 -9.38
C ASP A 105 -17.39 2.96 -7.92
N ALA A 106 -18.64 2.65 -7.56
CA ALA A 106 -18.97 2.13 -6.24
C ALA A 106 -18.34 0.73 -5.98
N MET A 107 -18.22 -0.12 -7.01
CA MET A 107 -17.58 -1.43 -6.87
C MET A 107 -16.08 -1.34 -6.53
N VAL A 108 -15.41 -0.27 -6.92
CA VAL A 108 -14.02 -0.02 -6.52
C VAL A 108 -13.88 0.10 -5.00
N ASP A 109 -14.88 0.62 -4.32
CA ASP A 109 -14.86 0.83 -2.87
C ASP A 109 -15.33 -0.39 -2.05
N LEU A 110 -15.82 -1.46 -2.71
CA LEU A 110 -16.26 -2.68 -2.02
C LEU A 110 -15.22 -3.26 -1.04
N PRO A 111 -13.91 -3.29 -1.36
CA PRO A 111 -12.91 -3.78 -0.43
C PRO A 111 -12.83 -2.98 0.88
N PHE A 112 -13.23 -1.72 0.89
CA PHE A 112 -13.29 -0.92 2.12
C PHE A 112 -14.54 -1.24 2.97
N ALA A 113 -15.63 -1.63 2.32
CA ALA A 113 -16.88 -1.93 3.00
C ALA A 113 -16.90 -3.35 3.60
N LEU A 114 -16.13 -4.28 3.04
CA LEU A 114 -16.10 -5.68 3.47
C LEU A 114 -15.10 -5.88 4.63
N PRO A 115 -15.47 -6.60 5.70
CA PRO A 115 -14.50 -7.11 6.65
C PRO A 115 -13.47 -7.99 5.93
N THR A 116 -12.17 -7.77 6.21
CA THR A 116 -11.09 -8.46 5.46
C THR A 116 -11.20 -9.99 5.54
N ALA A 117 -11.62 -10.53 6.68
CA ALA A 117 -11.88 -11.96 6.83
C ALA A 117 -12.96 -12.48 5.87
N VAL A 118 -14.06 -11.73 5.71
CA VAL A 118 -15.15 -12.08 4.79
C VAL A 118 -14.66 -12.08 3.34
N ALA A 119 -13.86 -11.06 2.97
CA ALA A 119 -13.24 -10.99 1.66
C ALA A 119 -12.33 -12.21 1.41
N GLY A 120 -11.52 -12.60 2.41
CA GLY A 120 -10.65 -13.78 2.33
C GLY A 120 -11.45 -15.08 2.12
N ILE A 121 -12.50 -15.29 2.89
CA ILE A 121 -13.38 -16.47 2.75
C ILE A 121 -14.05 -16.50 1.37
N ALA A 122 -14.59 -15.36 0.92
CA ALA A 122 -15.24 -15.27 -0.38
C ALA A 122 -14.26 -15.57 -1.53
N LEU A 123 -13.06 -14.97 -1.50
CA LEU A 123 -12.02 -15.24 -2.49
C LEU A 123 -11.57 -16.70 -2.44
N THR A 124 -11.39 -17.27 -1.25
CA THR A 124 -11.03 -18.69 -1.11
C THR A 124 -12.08 -19.59 -1.74
N THR A 125 -13.36 -19.36 -1.45
CA THR A 125 -14.47 -20.14 -2.01
C THR A 125 -14.51 -20.02 -3.54
N LEU A 126 -14.25 -18.84 -4.07
CA LEU A 126 -14.27 -18.57 -5.51
C LEU A 126 -13.11 -19.25 -6.25
N TYR A 127 -11.90 -19.22 -5.65
CA TYR A 127 -10.66 -19.72 -6.27
C TYR A 127 -10.23 -21.11 -5.81
N ALA A 128 -10.98 -21.77 -4.86
CA ALA A 128 -10.75 -23.16 -4.50
C ALA A 128 -10.92 -24.07 -5.73
N PRO A 129 -10.31 -25.28 -5.76
CA PRO A 129 -10.41 -26.19 -6.91
C PRO A 129 -11.85 -26.51 -7.35
N ASN A 130 -12.78 -26.51 -6.42
CA ASN A 130 -14.23 -26.71 -6.63
C ASN A 130 -15.03 -25.40 -6.76
N GLY A 131 -14.35 -24.24 -6.66
CA GLY A 131 -14.97 -22.93 -6.84
C GLY A 131 -15.16 -22.55 -8.31
N TRP A 132 -15.97 -21.54 -8.58
CA TRP A 132 -16.33 -21.13 -9.95
C TRP A 132 -15.10 -20.76 -10.79
N ILE A 133 -14.19 -19.94 -10.26
CA ILE A 133 -12.97 -19.56 -10.99
C ILE A 133 -11.92 -20.65 -10.88
N GLY A 134 -11.75 -21.25 -9.69
CA GLY A 134 -10.76 -22.31 -9.48
C GLY A 134 -10.95 -23.50 -10.41
N HIS A 135 -12.20 -23.96 -10.63
CA HIS A 135 -12.51 -25.02 -11.57
C HIS A 135 -12.13 -24.67 -13.02
N LEU A 136 -12.29 -23.41 -13.43
CA LEU A 136 -11.90 -22.95 -14.79
C LEU A 136 -10.38 -22.88 -14.95
N LEU A 137 -9.63 -22.61 -13.88
CA LEU A 137 -8.18 -22.52 -13.88
C LEU A 137 -7.49 -23.89 -13.70
N ALA A 138 -8.19 -24.87 -13.14
CA ALA A 138 -7.66 -26.21 -12.88
C ALA A 138 -7.11 -26.92 -14.13
N PRO A 139 -7.78 -26.91 -15.32
CA PRO A 139 -7.26 -27.51 -16.53
C PRO A 139 -5.96 -26.84 -17.05
N LEU A 140 -5.75 -25.57 -16.68
CA LEU A 140 -4.53 -24.82 -17.03
C LEU A 140 -3.37 -25.08 -16.04
N GLY A 141 -3.60 -25.92 -15.02
CA GLY A 141 -2.62 -26.20 -13.97
C GLY A 141 -2.41 -25.04 -12.98
N ILE A 142 -3.26 -24.02 -13.03
CA ILE A 142 -3.13 -22.81 -12.19
C ILE A 142 -3.91 -23.03 -10.89
N LYS A 143 -3.19 -23.10 -9.78
CA LYS A 143 -3.77 -23.14 -8.43
C LYS A 143 -3.61 -21.77 -7.76
N VAL A 144 -4.73 -21.15 -7.40
CA VAL A 144 -4.76 -19.84 -6.72
C VAL A 144 -4.93 -20.03 -5.22
N ALA A 145 -6.05 -20.61 -4.79
CA ALA A 145 -6.29 -20.86 -3.37
C ALA A 145 -5.22 -21.78 -2.77
N TYR A 146 -4.84 -21.47 -1.52
CA TYR A 146 -3.83 -22.17 -0.73
C TYR A 146 -2.41 -22.11 -1.31
N THR A 147 -2.11 -21.04 -2.05
CA THR A 147 -0.78 -20.78 -2.63
C THR A 147 -0.37 -19.31 -2.46
N PRO A 148 0.91 -18.95 -2.68
CA PRO A 148 1.34 -17.54 -2.71
C PRO A 148 0.58 -16.69 -3.74
N LEU A 149 0.11 -17.30 -4.84
CA LEU A 149 -0.73 -16.60 -5.83
C LEU A 149 -2.06 -16.16 -5.22
N GLY A 150 -2.64 -16.96 -4.32
CA GLY A 150 -3.84 -16.57 -3.57
C GLY A 150 -3.61 -15.36 -2.69
N ILE A 151 -2.43 -15.24 -2.07
CA ILE A 151 -2.04 -14.06 -1.31
C ILE A 151 -2.04 -12.83 -2.23
N VAL A 152 -1.40 -12.92 -3.40
CA VAL A 152 -1.36 -11.83 -4.38
C VAL A 152 -2.78 -11.42 -4.79
N VAL A 153 -3.67 -12.38 -5.10
CA VAL A 153 -5.06 -12.09 -5.47
C VAL A 153 -5.81 -11.36 -4.37
N ALA A 154 -5.67 -11.79 -3.11
CA ALA A 154 -6.29 -11.12 -1.98
C ALA A 154 -5.76 -9.69 -1.80
N LEU A 155 -4.44 -9.51 -1.91
CA LEU A 155 -3.81 -8.20 -1.79
C LEU A 155 -4.12 -7.27 -2.97
N VAL A 156 -4.29 -7.80 -4.19
CA VAL A 156 -4.78 -7.04 -5.35
C VAL A 156 -6.20 -6.54 -5.08
N PHE A 157 -7.09 -7.40 -4.60
CA PHE A 157 -8.46 -7.02 -4.28
C PHE A 157 -8.50 -5.87 -3.25
N ILE A 158 -7.77 -6.00 -2.14
CA ILE A 158 -7.76 -5.00 -1.07
C ILE A 158 -7.02 -3.73 -1.48
N GLY A 159 -5.97 -3.85 -2.28
CA GLY A 159 -5.10 -2.74 -2.69
C GLY A 159 -5.65 -1.89 -3.82
N LEU A 160 -6.58 -2.41 -4.64
CA LEU A 160 -7.09 -1.74 -5.83
C LEU A 160 -7.65 -0.33 -5.56
N PRO A 161 -8.51 -0.11 -4.56
CA PRO A 161 -9.08 1.21 -4.32
C PRO A 161 -8.04 2.27 -4.00
N PHE A 162 -6.92 1.92 -3.37
CA PHE A 162 -5.87 2.90 -3.04
C PHE A 162 -5.25 3.52 -4.29
N VAL A 163 -5.01 2.73 -5.34
CA VAL A 163 -4.48 3.25 -6.60
C VAL A 163 -5.55 4.03 -7.35
N VAL A 164 -6.75 3.50 -7.47
CA VAL A 164 -7.84 4.17 -8.20
C VAL A 164 -8.14 5.53 -7.58
N ARG A 165 -8.36 5.58 -6.26
CA ARG A 165 -8.75 6.82 -5.54
C ARG A 165 -7.62 7.85 -5.43
N THR A 166 -6.37 7.44 -5.66
CA THR A 166 -5.23 8.36 -5.72
C THR A 166 -5.02 8.94 -7.12
N VAL A 167 -5.24 8.12 -8.16
CA VAL A 167 -5.01 8.52 -9.55
C VAL A 167 -6.21 9.27 -10.14
N GLN A 168 -7.43 8.87 -9.79
CA GLN A 168 -8.67 9.41 -10.35
C GLN A 168 -8.78 10.94 -10.21
N PRO A 169 -8.59 11.57 -9.01
CA PRO A 169 -8.70 13.02 -8.87
C PRO A 169 -7.69 13.78 -9.71
N ILE A 170 -6.43 13.33 -9.70
CA ILE A 170 -5.37 13.99 -10.49
C ILE A 170 -5.66 13.88 -11.98
N MET A 171 -6.21 12.76 -12.43
CA MET A 171 -6.62 12.58 -13.82
C MET A 171 -7.83 13.46 -14.20
N GLU A 172 -8.72 13.77 -13.26
CA GLU A 172 -9.84 14.71 -13.44
C GLU A 172 -9.36 16.16 -13.56
N GLU A 173 -8.26 16.52 -12.87
CA GLU A 173 -7.64 17.85 -12.90
C GLU A 173 -6.87 18.12 -14.21
N ILE A 174 -6.47 17.08 -14.95
CA ILE A 174 -5.80 17.28 -16.25
C ILE A 174 -6.80 17.73 -17.30
N ASP A 175 -6.67 19.00 -17.74
CA ASP A 175 -7.53 19.59 -18.77
C ASP A 175 -7.39 18.83 -20.09
N LYS A 176 -8.55 18.53 -20.70
CA LYS A 176 -8.59 17.90 -22.03
C LYS A 176 -8.01 18.78 -23.12
N GLU A 177 -8.03 20.08 -22.93
CA GLU A 177 -7.43 21.07 -23.85
C GLU A 177 -5.93 20.81 -24.08
N VAL A 178 -5.21 20.33 -23.08
CA VAL A 178 -3.79 19.94 -23.22
C VAL A 178 -3.61 18.77 -24.17
N GLU A 179 -4.50 17.78 -24.09
CA GLU A 179 -4.50 16.62 -25.00
C GLU A 179 -4.86 17.03 -26.43
N GLU A 180 -5.88 17.92 -26.58
CA GLU A 180 -6.33 18.44 -27.86
C GLU A 180 -5.26 19.32 -28.51
N ALA A 181 -4.63 20.20 -27.76
CA ALA A 181 -3.52 21.03 -28.22
C ALA A 181 -2.33 20.18 -28.72
N ALA A 182 -1.98 19.12 -27.99
CA ALA A 182 -0.93 18.20 -28.43
C ALA A 182 -1.33 17.46 -29.73
N ALA A 183 -2.59 17.06 -29.86
CA ALA A 183 -3.08 16.41 -31.06
C ALA A 183 -3.04 17.34 -32.28
N THR A 184 -3.35 18.65 -32.11
CA THR A 184 -3.24 19.64 -33.19
C THR A 184 -1.80 19.89 -33.62
N LEU A 185 -0.84 19.71 -32.72
CA LEU A 185 0.60 19.75 -32.99
C LEU A 185 1.14 18.46 -33.63
N GLY A 186 0.26 17.50 -33.95
CA GLY A 186 0.62 16.25 -34.62
C GLY A 186 1.06 15.10 -33.70
N ALA A 187 0.90 15.24 -32.36
CA ALA A 187 1.19 14.16 -31.45
C ALA A 187 0.17 13.02 -31.61
N ASN A 188 0.68 11.79 -31.72
CA ASN A 188 -0.18 10.61 -31.73
C ASN A 188 -0.64 10.25 -30.29
N ARG A 189 -1.64 9.36 -30.18
CA ARG A 189 -2.22 8.98 -28.88
C ARG A 189 -1.18 8.39 -27.91
N PHE A 190 -0.22 7.63 -28.39
CA PHE A 190 0.84 7.08 -27.55
C PHE A 190 1.75 8.17 -27.00
N GLN A 191 2.09 9.17 -27.82
CA GLN A 191 2.89 10.33 -27.40
C GLN A 191 2.15 11.17 -26.36
N ILE A 192 0.85 11.45 -26.56
CA ILE A 192 0.02 12.15 -25.59
C ILE A 192 0.02 11.40 -24.24
N THR A 193 -0.25 10.09 -24.28
CA THR A 193 -0.29 9.29 -23.05
C THR A 193 1.06 9.25 -22.34
N THR A 194 2.16 8.99 -23.07
CA THR A 194 3.47 8.75 -22.43
C THR A 194 4.23 10.03 -22.09
N ARG A 195 4.04 11.12 -22.86
CA ARG A 195 4.81 12.36 -22.70
C ARG A 195 4.06 13.45 -21.95
N ILE A 196 2.73 13.37 -21.87
CA ILE A 196 1.89 14.38 -21.23
C ILE A 196 1.18 13.80 -20.02
N LEU A 197 0.33 12.78 -20.23
CA LEU A 197 -0.52 12.26 -19.16
C LEU A 197 0.28 11.48 -18.12
N PHE A 198 1.11 10.54 -18.54
CA PHE A 198 1.86 9.69 -17.62
C PHE A 198 2.80 10.46 -16.69
N PRO A 199 3.58 11.46 -17.16
CA PRO A 199 4.40 12.29 -16.26
C PRO A 199 3.57 13.07 -15.24
N GLY A 200 2.41 13.60 -15.63
CA GLY A 200 1.49 14.30 -14.73
C GLY A 200 0.88 13.37 -13.68
N LEU A 201 0.60 12.12 -14.05
CA LEU A 201 0.04 11.10 -13.15
C LEU A 201 1.09 10.39 -12.29
N ALA A 202 2.37 10.46 -12.64
CA ALA A 202 3.42 9.69 -11.98
C ALA A 202 3.47 9.90 -10.45
N PRO A 203 3.35 11.11 -9.89
CA PRO A 203 3.31 11.30 -8.44
C PRO A 203 2.11 10.61 -7.78
N ALA A 204 0.93 10.64 -8.42
CA ALA A 204 -0.28 9.99 -7.93
C ALA A 204 -0.15 8.46 -7.99
N ILE A 205 0.40 7.92 -9.06
CA ILE A 205 0.66 6.50 -9.25
C ILE A 205 1.63 5.97 -8.18
N ILE A 206 2.73 6.70 -7.92
CA ILE A 206 3.69 6.32 -6.88
C ILE A 206 3.03 6.37 -5.50
N THR A 207 2.17 7.37 -5.25
CA THR A 207 1.41 7.46 -3.99
C THR A 207 0.44 6.28 -3.84
N GLY A 208 -0.33 5.97 -4.88
CA GLY A 208 -1.23 4.82 -4.90
C GLY A 208 -0.52 3.49 -4.69
N PHE A 209 0.63 3.28 -5.36
CA PHE A 209 1.51 2.14 -5.13
C PHE A 209 1.93 2.03 -3.67
N SER A 210 2.40 3.15 -3.08
CA SER A 210 2.89 3.18 -1.69
C SER A 210 1.80 2.80 -0.69
N LEU A 211 0.60 3.33 -0.89
CA LEU A 211 -0.55 3.03 -0.02
C LEU A 211 -1.01 1.58 -0.16
N ALA A 212 -1.12 1.07 -1.39
CA ALA A 212 -1.48 -0.32 -1.66
C ALA A 212 -0.43 -1.28 -1.09
N PHE A 213 0.85 -0.98 -1.26
CA PHE A 213 1.96 -1.76 -0.73
C PHE A 213 1.96 -1.77 0.81
N ALA A 214 1.91 -0.60 1.45
CA ALA A 214 1.88 -0.49 2.90
C ALA A 214 0.68 -1.22 3.51
N ARG A 215 -0.49 -1.10 2.86
CA ARG A 215 -1.69 -1.83 3.27
C ARG A 215 -1.52 -3.33 3.12
N GLY A 216 -0.90 -3.78 2.02
CA GLY A 216 -0.66 -5.19 1.72
C GLY A 216 0.31 -5.86 2.68
N VAL A 217 1.40 -5.20 3.05
CA VAL A 217 2.42 -5.76 3.98
C VAL A 217 1.81 -6.11 5.34
N GLY A 218 0.90 -5.27 5.86
CA GLY A 218 0.24 -5.49 7.15
C GLY A 218 -1.04 -6.33 7.07
N GLU A 219 -1.39 -6.89 5.91
CA GLU A 219 -2.63 -7.64 5.76
C GLU A 219 -2.52 -9.04 6.38
N TYR A 220 -3.49 -9.36 7.22
CA TYR A 220 -3.63 -10.66 7.87
C TYR A 220 -4.99 -11.30 7.59
N GLY A 221 -6.07 -10.54 7.77
CA GLY A 221 -7.42 -11.05 7.85
C GLY A 221 -7.91 -11.78 6.60
N SER A 222 -7.62 -11.26 5.40
CA SER A 222 -8.02 -11.93 4.16
C SER A 222 -7.03 -13.03 3.77
N VAL A 223 -5.76 -12.80 4.04
CA VAL A 223 -4.69 -13.70 3.62
C VAL A 223 -4.74 -15.02 4.37
N ILE A 224 -5.06 -15.03 5.67
CA ILE A 224 -5.12 -16.25 6.50
C ILE A 224 -6.02 -17.35 5.90
N PHE A 225 -7.10 -16.96 5.21
CA PHE A 225 -8.04 -17.92 4.64
C PHE A 225 -7.57 -18.45 3.27
N ILE A 226 -6.94 -17.64 2.44
CA ILE A 226 -6.60 -18.00 1.07
C ILE A 226 -5.18 -18.53 0.91
N ALA A 227 -4.28 -18.21 1.84
CA ALA A 227 -2.84 -18.52 1.72
C ALA A 227 -2.50 -20.00 1.90
N GLY A 228 -3.34 -20.78 2.62
CA GLY A 228 -3.02 -22.15 3.00
C GLY A 228 -1.99 -22.29 4.12
N ASN A 229 -1.35 -21.22 4.52
CA ASN A 229 -0.53 -21.07 5.74
C ASN A 229 0.57 -22.13 5.91
N LEU A 230 1.17 -22.59 4.81
CA LEU A 230 2.23 -23.59 4.84
C LEU A 230 3.57 -22.94 5.18
N PRO A 231 4.27 -23.39 6.25
CA PRO A 231 5.60 -22.93 6.57
C PRO A 231 6.53 -23.02 5.35
N TYR A 232 7.38 -22.02 5.15
CA TYR A 232 8.33 -21.91 4.04
C TYR A 232 7.72 -21.81 2.62
N LYS A 233 6.39 -21.75 2.48
CA LYS A 233 5.73 -21.71 1.16
C LYS A 233 4.72 -20.58 1.02
N SER A 234 3.83 -20.40 2.00
CA SER A 234 2.73 -19.44 1.93
C SER A 234 2.40 -18.79 3.28
N GLU A 235 3.29 -18.97 4.26
CA GLU A 235 3.14 -18.33 5.57
C GLU A 235 3.63 -16.89 5.50
N ILE A 236 2.77 -15.95 5.91
CA ILE A 236 3.10 -14.52 5.96
C ILE A 236 3.61 -14.11 7.34
N ALA A 237 4.41 -13.03 7.42
CA ALA A 237 4.98 -12.56 8.67
C ALA A 237 3.92 -12.18 9.74
N PRO A 238 2.79 -11.50 9.41
CA PRO A 238 1.73 -11.27 10.38
C PRO A 238 1.16 -12.54 10.99
N LEU A 239 1.00 -13.60 10.21
CA LEU A 239 0.56 -14.90 10.71
C LEU A 239 1.61 -15.54 11.63
N LEU A 240 2.87 -15.49 11.25
CA LEU A 240 3.97 -16.03 12.07
C LEU A 240 4.04 -15.33 13.44
N ILE A 241 3.79 -14.02 13.49
CA ILE A 241 3.68 -13.27 14.75
C ILE A 241 2.56 -13.83 15.62
N VAL A 242 1.37 -14.05 15.05
CA VAL A 242 0.22 -14.62 15.78
C VAL A 242 0.54 -16.02 16.30
N ILE A 243 1.12 -16.89 15.46
CA ILE A 243 1.53 -18.24 15.86
C ILE A 243 2.49 -18.18 17.06
N ARG A 244 3.49 -17.29 17.03
CA ARG A 244 4.44 -17.12 18.15
C ARG A 244 3.76 -16.62 19.43
N LEU A 245 2.73 -15.76 19.29
CA LEU A 245 1.91 -15.33 20.44
C LEU A 245 1.10 -16.48 21.03
N GLU A 246 0.50 -17.32 20.19
CA GLU A 246 -0.27 -18.52 20.61
C GLU A 246 0.62 -19.58 21.27
N GLU A 247 1.88 -19.68 20.84
CA GLU A 247 2.91 -20.51 21.45
C GLU A 247 3.45 -19.92 22.78
N TYR A 248 2.94 -18.74 23.22
CA TYR A 248 3.48 -17.97 24.37
C TYR A 248 4.95 -17.56 24.20
N ASN A 249 5.48 -17.60 22.97
CA ASN A 249 6.83 -17.16 22.65
C ASN A 249 6.83 -15.66 22.31
N TYR A 250 6.55 -14.83 23.33
CA TYR A 250 6.53 -13.38 23.22
C TYR A 250 7.85 -12.78 22.70
N PRO A 251 9.03 -13.30 23.11
CA PRO A 251 10.29 -12.84 22.57
C PRO A 251 10.37 -12.94 21.04
N ALA A 252 10.03 -14.10 20.47
CA ALA A 252 10.06 -14.28 19.03
C ALA A 252 9.00 -13.42 18.33
N ALA A 253 7.80 -13.34 18.88
CA ALA A 253 6.74 -12.51 18.31
C ALA A 253 7.16 -11.02 18.23
N THR A 254 7.75 -10.48 19.31
CA THR A 254 8.19 -9.08 19.35
C THR A 254 9.38 -8.82 18.43
N ALA A 255 10.34 -9.74 18.33
CA ALA A 255 11.47 -9.60 17.41
C ALA A 255 11.01 -9.57 15.93
N ILE A 256 10.09 -10.49 15.54
CA ILE A 256 9.54 -10.54 14.19
C ILE A 256 8.72 -9.27 13.90
N ALA A 257 7.91 -8.81 14.84
CA ALA A 257 7.13 -7.58 14.68
C ALA A 257 8.04 -6.34 14.56
N ALA A 258 9.11 -6.26 15.34
CA ALA A 258 10.05 -5.14 15.30
C ALA A 258 10.81 -5.08 13.96
N ILE A 259 11.31 -6.21 13.45
CA ILE A 259 12.00 -6.22 12.14
C ILE A 259 11.02 -5.93 11.00
N MET A 260 9.79 -6.43 11.06
CA MET A 260 8.75 -6.12 10.10
C MET A 260 8.42 -4.62 10.08
N LEU A 261 8.31 -4.00 11.25
CA LEU A 261 8.10 -2.55 11.40
C LEU A 261 9.28 -1.76 10.81
N LEU A 262 10.51 -2.16 11.12
CA LEU A 262 11.72 -1.51 10.60
C LEU A 262 11.78 -1.59 9.08
N LEU A 263 11.58 -2.78 8.52
CA LEU A 263 11.56 -2.98 7.06
C LEU A 263 10.46 -2.16 6.39
N SER A 264 9.26 -2.14 6.96
CA SER A 264 8.15 -1.33 6.46
C SER A 264 8.50 0.16 6.47
N PHE A 265 9.11 0.65 7.55
CA PHE A 265 9.54 2.04 7.64
C PHE A 265 10.62 2.38 6.61
N VAL A 266 11.63 1.53 6.44
CA VAL A 266 12.69 1.72 5.43
C VAL A 266 12.11 1.72 4.02
N MET A 267 11.21 0.79 3.70
CA MET A 267 10.56 0.72 2.39
C MET A 267 9.73 1.97 2.11
N LEU A 268 8.92 2.42 3.08
CA LEU A 268 8.16 3.67 2.94
C LEU A 268 9.06 4.90 2.81
N LEU A 269 10.17 4.94 3.52
CA LEU A 269 11.17 6.02 3.39
C LEU A 269 11.74 6.06 1.97
N VAL A 270 12.15 4.90 1.42
CA VAL A 270 12.66 4.79 0.04
C VAL A 270 11.61 5.27 -0.96
N ILE A 271 10.36 4.84 -0.81
CA ILE A 271 9.27 5.26 -1.69
C ILE A 271 9.01 6.77 -1.59
N ASN A 272 8.98 7.33 -0.37
CA ASN A 272 8.82 8.78 -0.16
C ASN A 272 9.96 9.60 -0.75
N LEU A 273 11.19 9.11 -0.67
CA LEU A 273 12.34 9.75 -1.34
C LEU A 273 12.17 9.72 -2.86
N ALA A 274 11.73 8.60 -3.43
CA ALA A 274 11.42 8.48 -4.86
C ALA A 274 10.30 9.44 -5.28
N GLN A 275 9.24 9.58 -4.47
CA GLN A 275 8.18 10.57 -4.70
C GLN A 275 8.70 12.01 -4.68
N SER A 276 9.53 12.35 -3.71
CA SER A 276 10.08 13.72 -3.60
C SER A 276 10.96 14.06 -4.79
N TRP A 277 11.71 13.09 -5.31
CA TRP A 277 12.51 13.24 -6.51
C TRP A 277 11.64 13.41 -7.77
N SER A 278 10.56 12.60 -7.89
CA SER A 278 9.60 12.70 -9.00
C SER A 278 8.93 14.07 -9.06
N ARG A 279 8.46 14.59 -7.91
CA ARG A 279 7.84 15.93 -7.84
C ARG A 279 8.80 17.06 -8.26
N LYS A 280 10.08 16.96 -7.92
CA LYS A 280 11.08 17.98 -8.32
C LYS A 280 11.38 17.96 -9.82
N ARG A 281 11.09 16.85 -10.50
CA ARG A 281 11.41 16.68 -11.93
C ARG A 281 10.21 16.97 -12.84
N TYR A 282 9.00 16.80 -12.36
CA TYR A 282 7.77 16.85 -13.15
C TYR A 282 6.71 17.84 -12.59
N GLY A 283 6.91 18.44 -11.43
CA GLY A 283 6.12 19.52 -10.84
C GLY A 283 6.97 20.81 -10.81
#